data_cc974ed4c4dd249ca7c049c42ade2790
#
_entry.id   cc974ed4c4dd249ca7c049c42ade2790
#
_cell.length_a   1.000
_cell.length_b   1.000
_cell.length_c   1.000
_cell.angle_alpha   90.00
_cell.angle_beta   90.00
_cell.angle_gamma   90.00
#
_symmetry.space_group_name_H-M   'P 1'
#
loop_
_entity.id
_entity.type
_entity.pdbx_description
1 polymer ?
#
loop_
_entity_poly.entity_id
_entity_poly.type
_entity_poly.pdbx_seq_one_letter_code
_entity_poly.pdbx_strand_id
1 'polypeptide(L)'
;HKNMSIEQQAQEVDRVKRSENGVISDPFHLGPNNLVSDAEELMARYRISGVPITDEAGKLVGILTNRDLRFETNYARPIYEVMTTQNLITAPVGTTHEQARQILAKHRIEKLPLVDEEGHLRGLITIKDIQKAQKYPNSAKDASGRLLCGAAVGVSHDVFDRIPALIAAGVDIICIDTAHGHSVGVLRQIEKIRATFPNVQLIA
;
A
#
# COMPACT_ATOMS: atom_id res chain seq x y z
N HIS A 1 -2.88 -16.03 4.60
CA HIS A 1 -3.20 -17.44 4.84
C HIS A 1 -2.96 -17.78 6.30
N LYS A 2 -3.89 -18.51 6.96
CA LYS A 2 -3.85 -18.82 8.41
C LYS A 2 -2.60 -19.58 8.91
N ASN A 3 -1.85 -20.23 8.00
CA ASN A 3 -0.62 -20.98 8.34
C ASN A 3 0.64 -20.08 8.35
N MET A 4 0.51 -18.81 8.06
CA MET A 4 1.60 -17.84 8.21
C MET A 4 1.70 -17.39 9.67
N SER A 5 2.86 -16.85 10.08
CA SER A 5 2.91 -16.15 11.37
C SER A 5 1.96 -14.94 11.37
N ILE A 6 1.63 -14.43 12.53
CA ILE A 6 0.73 -13.24 12.66
C ILE A 6 1.31 -12.06 11.90
N GLU A 7 2.61 -11.80 12.08
CA GLU A 7 3.34 -10.70 11.46
C GLU A 7 3.38 -10.85 9.94
N GLN A 8 3.69 -12.04 9.43
CA GLN A 8 3.73 -12.32 8.00
C GLN A 8 2.34 -12.13 7.36
N GLN A 9 1.28 -12.60 8.01
CA GLN A 9 -0.07 -12.44 7.49
C GLN A 9 -0.50 -10.96 7.49
N ALA A 10 -0.19 -10.21 8.55
CA ALA A 10 -0.44 -8.77 8.61
C ALA A 10 0.33 -8.02 7.51
N GLN A 11 1.60 -8.38 7.25
CA GLN A 11 2.38 -7.81 6.15
C GLN A 11 1.76 -8.09 4.77
N GLU A 12 1.19 -9.28 4.55
CA GLU A 12 0.50 -9.57 3.28
C GLU A 12 -0.79 -8.76 3.14
N VAL A 13 -1.54 -8.53 4.22
CA VAL A 13 -2.70 -7.62 4.21
C VAL A 13 -2.27 -6.21 3.87
N ASP A 14 -1.26 -5.66 4.55
CA ASP A 14 -0.69 -4.33 4.27
C ASP A 14 -0.24 -4.23 2.80
N ARG A 15 0.43 -5.27 2.28
CA ARG A 15 0.84 -5.32 0.86
C ARG A 15 -0.35 -5.23 -0.10
N VAL A 16 -1.47 -5.92 0.18
CA VAL A 16 -2.68 -5.83 -0.64
C VAL A 16 -3.29 -4.43 -0.53
N LYS A 17 -3.42 -3.88 0.67
CA LYS A 17 -3.99 -2.55 0.92
C LYS A 17 -3.16 -1.43 0.27
N ARG A 18 -1.85 -1.61 0.16
CA ARG A 18 -0.93 -0.69 -0.51
C ARG A 18 -0.67 -1.06 -1.98
N SER A 19 -1.27 -2.15 -2.48
CA SER A 19 -1.09 -2.52 -3.88
C SER A 19 -1.71 -1.49 -4.81
N GLU A 20 -0.98 -1.17 -5.87
CA GLU A 20 -1.38 -0.24 -6.91
C GLU A 20 -2.72 -0.64 -7.53
N ASN A 21 -3.77 0.14 -7.29
CA ASN A 21 -5.12 -0.12 -7.84
C ASN A 21 -6.00 1.14 -7.89
N GLY A 22 -5.39 2.25 -8.24
CA GLY A 22 -6.04 3.55 -8.32
C GLY A 22 -5.11 4.65 -7.84
N VAL A 23 -5.64 5.66 -7.18
CA VAL A 23 -4.83 6.67 -6.48
C VAL A 23 -4.32 6.07 -5.18
N ILE A 24 -3.02 6.01 -5.00
CA ILE A 24 -2.39 5.65 -3.72
C ILE A 24 -2.50 6.87 -2.82
N SER A 25 -3.41 6.85 -1.86
CA SER A 25 -3.71 7.99 -0.97
C SER A 25 -2.70 8.18 0.18
N ASP A 26 -1.88 7.17 0.43
CA ASP A 26 -0.79 7.20 1.43
C ASP A 26 0.43 6.50 0.83
N PRO A 27 1.14 7.18 -0.10
CA PRO A 27 2.29 6.58 -0.75
C PRO A 27 3.46 6.46 0.21
N PHE A 28 4.23 5.38 0.09
CA PHE A 28 5.54 5.33 0.73
C PHE A 28 6.36 6.53 0.30
N HIS A 29 7.00 7.18 1.26
CA HIS A 29 7.92 8.28 1.05
C HIS A 29 9.12 8.14 1.98
N LEU A 30 10.22 8.76 1.61
CA LEU A 30 11.44 8.83 2.41
C LEU A 30 11.89 10.29 2.52
N GLY A 31 12.73 10.57 3.49
CA GLY A 31 13.39 11.87 3.61
C GLY A 31 14.64 11.96 2.72
N PRO A 32 15.10 13.16 2.38
CA PRO A 32 16.29 13.35 1.56
C PRO A 32 17.58 12.82 2.22
N ASN A 33 17.62 12.79 3.55
CA ASN A 33 18.77 12.32 4.33
C ASN A 33 18.78 10.79 4.56
N ASN A 34 17.72 10.07 4.20
CA ASN A 34 17.75 8.61 4.20
C ASN A 34 18.79 8.11 3.20
N LEU A 35 19.26 6.87 3.40
CA LEU A 35 20.25 6.27 2.50
C LEU A 35 19.58 5.66 1.28
N VAL A 36 20.32 5.55 0.20
CA VAL A 36 19.88 4.84 -1.02
C VAL A 36 19.54 3.38 -0.70
N SER A 37 20.25 2.73 0.24
CA SER A 37 19.92 1.38 0.73
C SER A 37 18.52 1.29 1.33
N ASP A 38 18.06 2.31 2.07
CA ASP A 38 16.72 2.32 2.66
C ASP A 38 15.64 2.33 1.57
N ALA A 39 15.89 3.11 0.51
CA ALA A 39 14.99 3.17 -0.63
C ALA A 39 14.98 1.84 -1.42
N GLU A 40 16.15 1.21 -1.62
CA GLU A 40 16.25 -0.08 -2.30
C GLU A 40 15.51 -1.18 -1.52
N GLU A 41 15.72 -1.26 -0.20
CA GLU A 41 15.00 -2.21 0.66
C GLU A 41 13.49 -2.00 0.61
N LEU A 42 13.03 -0.75 0.71
CA LEU A 42 11.62 -0.40 0.63
C LEU A 42 11.03 -0.81 -0.73
N MET A 43 11.74 -0.47 -1.81
CA MET A 43 11.30 -0.76 -3.18
C MET A 43 11.27 -2.27 -3.45
N ALA A 44 12.24 -3.03 -2.97
CA ALA A 44 12.30 -4.48 -3.10
C ALA A 44 11.17 -5.15 -2.29
N ARG A 45 11.00 -4.75 -1.03
CA ARG A 45 9.99 -5.28 -0.11
C ARG A 45 8.56 -5.15 -0.65
N TYR A 46 8.23 -3.97 -1.18
CA TYR A 46 6.88 -3.67 -1.68
C TYR A 46 6.73 -3.79 -3.19
N ARG A 47 7.81 -4.19 -3.90
CA ARG A 47 7.85 -4.35 -5.36
C ARG A 47 7.42 -3.10 -6.12
N ILE A 48 7.80 -1.94 -5.58
CA ILE A 48 7.58 -0.64 -6.20
C ILE A 48 8.84 -0.17 -6.93
N SER A 49 8.70 0.65 -7.95
CA SER A 49 9.80 1.07 -8.82
C SER A 49 10.23 2.52 -8.59
N GLY A 50 9.84 3.11 -7.46
CA GLY A 50 10.29 4.43 -7.04
C GLY A 50 9.44 5.00 -5.92
N VAL A 51 10.00 5.98 -5.23
CA VAL A 51 9.53 6.54 -3.98
C VAL A 51 9.57 8.06 -4.05
N PRO A 52 8.47 8.78 -3.76
CA PRO A 52 8.49 10.22 -3.51
C PRO A 52 9.38 10.54 -2.31
N ILE A 53 10.07 11.67 -2.38
CA ILE A 53 10.93 12.16 -1.29
C ILE A 53 10.31 13.44 -0.74
N THR A 54 10.11 13.47 0.58
CA THR A 54 9.49 14.60 1.27
C THR A 54 10.42 15.16 2.33
N ASP A 55 10.29 16.44 2.62
CA ASP A 55 10.93 17.05 3.79
C ASP A 55 10.18 16.69 5.09
N GLU A 56 10.66 17.21 6.21
CA GLU A 56 10.08 16.99 7.54
C GLU A 56 8.66 17.56 7.67
N ALA A 57 8.27 18.53 6.84
CA ALA A 57 6.93 19.09 6.78
C ALA A 57 5.99 18.28 5.88
N GLY A 58 6.50 17.24 5.19
CA GLY A 58 5.73 16.42 4.25
C GLY A 58 5.61 17.02 2.85
N LYS A 59 6.35 18.08 2.52
CA LYS A 59 6.40 18.66 1.18
C LYS A 59 7.23 17.79 0.25
N LEU A 60 6.76 17.62 -0.96
CA LEU A 60 7.49 16.89 -2.00
C LEU A 60 8.74 17.68 -2.43
N VAL A 61 9.92 17.11 -2.22
CA VAL A 61 11.21 17.70 -2.60
C VAL A 61 11.94 16.94 -3.70
N GLY A 62 11.51 15.72 -3.99
CA GLY A 62 12.14 14.91 -5.02
C GLY A 62 11.37 13.61 -5.29
N ILE A 63 11.91 12.83 -6.23
CA ILE A 63 11.48 11.46 -6.47
C ILE A 63 12.72 10.60 -6.76
N LEU A 64 12.77 9.42 -6.19
CA LEU A 64 13.79 8.41 -6.46
C LEU A 64 13.16 7.20 -7.15
N THR A 65 13.74 6.78 -8.27
CA THR A 65 13.19 5.70 -9.10
C THR A 65 14.27 4.69 -9.48
N ASN A 66 13.87 3.52 -9.97
CA ASN A 66 14.82 2.54 -10.55
C ASN A 66 15.70 3.11 -11.67
N ARG A 67 15.25 4.18 -12.34
CA ARG A 67 16.04 4.86 -13.36
C ARG A 67 17.23 5.57 -12.75
N ASP A 68 17.02 6.22 -11.61
CA ASP A 68 18.05 6.96 -10.88
C ASP A 68 19.07 5.98 -10.26
N LEU A 69 18.60 4.80 -9.82
CA LEU A 69 19.43 3.76 -9.20
C LEU A 69 20.13 2.83 -10.18
N ARG A 70 19.82 2.90 -11.48
CA ARG A 70 20.28 1.90 -12.47
C ARG A 70 21.80 1.70 -12.51
N PHE A 71 22.55 2.76 -12.27
CA PHE A 71 24.02 2.77 -12.32
C PHE A 71 24.65 3.13 -10.97
N GLU A 72 23.83 3.23 -9.91
CA GLU A 72 24.34 3.51 -8.58
C GLU A 72 25.01 2.26 -7.99
N THR A 73 26.17 2.44 -7.43
CA THR A 73 26.97 1.38 -6.80
C THR A 73 27.24 1.66 -5.31
N ASN A 74 27.04 2.89 -4.88
CA ASN A 74 27.25 3.31 -3.49
C ASN A 74 25.92 3.53 -2.77
N TYR A 75 25.36 2.49 -2.22
CA TYR A 75 24.09 2.51 -1.51
C TYR A 75 24.14 3.21 -0.13
N ALA A 76 25.33 3.56 0.35
CA ALA A 76 25.52 4.34 1.59
C ALA A 76 25.39 5.86 1.38
N ARG A 77 25.12 6.31 0.16
CA ARG A 77 24.88 7.74 -0.14
C ARG A 77 23.51 8.18 0.35
N PRO A 78 23.36 9.43 0.79
CA PRO A 78 22.06 10.01 1.06
C PRO A 78 21.26 10.20 -0.24
N ILE A 79 19.95 10.05 -0.14
CA ILE A 79 19.02 10.10 -1.29
C ILE A 79 19.09 11.43 -2.03
N TYR A 80 19.31 12.56 -1.32
CA TYR A 80 19.36 13.89 -1.96
C TYR A 80 20.44 14.03 -3.03
N GLU A 81 21.48 13.19 -3.01
CA GLU A 81 22.55 13.21 -4.01
C GLU A 81 22.18 12.49 -5.32
N VAL A 82 21.13 11.64 -5.28
CA VAL A 82 20.78 10.73 -6.38
C VAL A 82 19.39 10.99 -6.94
N MET A 83 18.47 11.52 -6.10
CA MET A 83 17.08 11.76 -6.47
C MET A 83 16.92 12.81 -7.56
N THR A 84 15.87 12.70 -8.34
CA THR A 84 15.42 13.74 -9.27
C THR A 84 14.73 14.85 -8.49
N THR A 85 15.24 16.10 -8.58
CA THR A 85 14.70 17.29 -7.92
C THR A 85 14.20 18.34 -8.91
N GLN A 86 14.81 18.39 -10.10
CA GLN A 86 14.48 19.40 -11.11
C GLN A 86 13.30 18.95 -11.99
N ASN A 87 12.46 19.92 -12.35
CA ASN A 87 11.30 19.67 -13.22
C ASN A 87 10.39 18.54 -12.72
N LEU A 88 10.17 18.49 -11.39
CA LEU A 88 9.22 17.54 -10.82
C LEU A 88 7.82 17.79 -11.41
N ILE A 89 7.30 16.78 -12.07
CA ILE A 89 5.94 16.81 -12.60
C ILE A 89 5.00 16.30 -11.51
N THR A 90 4.08 17.15 -11.10
CA THR A 90 3.06 16.86 -10.10
C THR A 90 1.67 17.16 -10.64
N ALA A 91 0.64 16.75 -9.94
CA ALA A 91 -0.73 17.12 -10.22
C ALA A 91 -1.50 17.40 -8.91
N PRO A 92 -2.60 18.15 -8.95
CA PRO A 92 -3.40 18.40 -7.75
C PRO A 92 -4.16 17.14 -7.31
N VAL A 93 -4.52 17.10 -6.03
CA VAL A 93 -5.44 16.11 -5.48
C VAL A 93 -6.76 16.14 -6.27
N GLY A 94 -7.32 14.96 -6.55
CA GLY A 94 -8.54 14.86 -7.37
C GLY A 94 -8.29 14.68 -8.87
N THR A 95 -7.02 14.68 -9.32
CA THR A 95 -6.66 14.37 -10.71
C THR A 95 -7.21 12.99 -11.09
N THR A 96 -7.96 12.93 -12.19
CA THR A 96 -8.54 11.69 -12.71
C THR A 96 -7.47 10.82 -13.39
N HIS A 97 -7.74 9.52 -13.52
CA HIS A 97 -6.84 8.59 -14.22
C HIS A 97 -6.59 9.01 -15.69
N GLU A 98 -7.59 9.57 -16.37
CA GLU A 98 -7.42 10.03 -17.74
C GLU A 98 -6.51 11.27 -17.83
N GLN A 99 -6.68 12.24 -16.93
CA GLN A 99 -5.78 13.39 -16.83
C GLN A 99 -4.36 12.96 -16.47
N ALA A 100 -4.23 12.05 -15.48
CA ALA A 100 -2.94 11.51 -15.10
C ALA A 100 -2.25 10.79 -16.27
N ARG A 101 -2.99 9.99 -17.06
CA ARG A 101 -2.48 9.31 -18.25
C ARG A 101 -1.91 10.29 -19.27
N GLN A 102 -2.60 11.39 -19.51
CA GLN A 102 -2.14 12.43 -20.44
C GLN A 102 -0.85 13.09 -19.95
N ILE A 103 -0.77 13.42 -18.65
CA ILE A 103 0.43 14.01 -18.04
C ILE A 103 1.61 13.02 -18.10
N LEU A 104 1.40 11.76 -17.67
CA LEU A 104 2.42 10.72 -17.71
C LEU A 104 2.96 10.50 -19.13
N ALA A 105 2.06 10.43 -20.14
CA ALA A 105 2.43 10.26 -21.54
C ALA A 105 3.20 11.47 -22.10
N LYS A 106 2.71 12.69 -21.84
CA LYS A 106 3.32 13.94 -22.29
C LYS A 106 4.77 14.07 -21.77
N HIS A 107 4.98 13.76 -20.49
CA HIS A 107 6.29 13.91 -19.84
C HIS A 107 7.14 12.64 -19.86
N ARG A 108 6.62 11.52 -20.41
CA ARG A 108 7.29 10.21 -20.47
C ARG A 108 7.76 9.72 -19.11
N ILE A 109 6.91 9.92 -18.08
CA ILE A 109 7.14 9.48 -16.72
C ILE A 109 6.15 8.37 -16.34
N GLU A 110 6.50 7.56 -15.35
CA GLU A 110 5.67 6.42 -14.90
C GLU A 110 4.93 6.70 -13.60
N LYS A 111 5.30 7.76 -12.88
CA LYS A 111 4.78 8.14 -11.58
C LYS A 111 4.44 9.61 -11.54
N LEU A 112 3.27 9.90 -10.99
CA LEU A 112 2.74 11.25 -10.87
C LEU A 112 2.38 11.50 -9.40
N PRO A 113 3.23 12.17 -8.62
CA PRO A 113 2.89 12.61 -7.29
C PRO A 113 1.73 13.60 -7.32
N LEU A 114 0.79 13.42 -6.39
CA LEU A 114 -0.31 14.35 -6.14
C LEU A 114 0.02 15.21 -4.94
N VAL A 115 -0.09 16.51 -5.11
CA VAL A 115 0.22 17.48 -4.05
C VAL A 115 -0.96 18.42 -3.80
N ASP A 116 -1.02 18.96 -2.59
CA ASP A 116 -1.94 20.05 -2.26
C ASP A 116 -1.38 21.42 -2.70
N GLU A 117 -2.10 22.49 -2.38
CA GLU A 117 -1.72 23.88 -2.75
C GLU A 117 -0.40 24.31 -2.07
N GLU A 118 -0.07 23.75 -0.91
CA GLU A 118 1.15 24.01 -0.17
C GLU A 118 2.34 23.13 -0.64
N GLY A 119 2.08 22.17 -1.52
CA GLY A 119 3.07 21.24 -2.07
C GLY A 119 3.32 19.97 -1.23
N HIS A 120 2.45 19.68 -0.25
CA HIS A 120 2.57 18.44 0.51
C HIS A 120 2.12 17.25 -0.33
N LEU A 121 2.84 16.15 -0.19
CA LEU A 121 2.49 14.89 -0.83
C LEU A 121 1.16 14.34 -0.25
N ARG A 122 0.17 14.13 -1.11
CA ARG A 122 -1.17 13.64 -0.77
C ARG A 122 -1.55 12.36 -1.49
N GLY A 123 -0.75 11.97 -2.47
CA GLY A 123 -1.03 10.74 -3.21
C GLY A 123 0.00 10.48 -4.31
N LEU A 124 -0.17 9.37 -4.97
CA LEU A 124 0.65 8.93 -6.10
C LEU A 124 -0.23 8.20 -7.10
N ILE A 125 -0.11 8.51 -8.37
CA ILE A 125 -0.68 7.73 -9.47
C ILE A 125 0.47 7.17 -10.30
N THR A 126 0.42 5.89 -10.62
CA THR A 126 1.40 5.26 -11.51
C THR A 126 0.72 4.78 -12.79
N ILE A 127 1.53 4.56 -13.84
CA ILE A 127 1.02 3.98 -15.09
C ILE A 127 0.41 2.59 -14.86
N LYS A 128 0.95 1.83 -13.90
CA LYS A 128 0.44 0.51 -13.53
C LYS A 128 -0.95 0.59 -12.90
N ASP A 129 -1.23 1.64 -12.10
CA ASP A 129 -2.55 1.86 -11.50
C ASP A 129 -3.61 2.08 -12.58
N ILE A 130 -3.27 2.89 -13.58
CA ILE A 130 -4.15 3.17 -14.71
C ILE A 130 -4.40 1.90 -15.52
N GLN A 131 -3.37 1.11 -15.82
CA GLN A 131 -3.47 -0.16 -16.53
C GLN A 131 -4.32 -1.18 -15.76
N LYS A 132 -4.13 -1.29 -14.45
CA LYS A 132 -4.91 -2.20 -13.60
C LYS A 132 -6.37 -1.77 -13.51
N ALA A 133 -6.64 -0.47 -13.35
CA ALA A 133 -8.00 0.06 -13.33
C ALA A 133 -8.76 -0.25 -14.64
N GLN A 134 -8.08 -0.17 -15.78
CA GLN A 134 -8.65 -0.54 -17.08
C GLN A 134 -8.87 -2.06 -17.23
N LYS A 135 -7.90 -2.86 -16.75
CA LYS A 135 -7.96 -4.33 -16.85
C LYS A 135 -8.99 -4.94 -15.88
N TYR A 136 -9.17 -4.33 -14.71
CA TYR A 136 -10.03 -4.82 -13.64
C TYR A 136 -11.03 -3.75 -13.17
N PRO A 137 -11.96 -3.31 -14.03
CA PRO A 137 -12.87 -2.20 -13.70
C PRO A 137 -13.83 -2.52 -12.54
N ASN A 138 -14.12 -3.81 -12.32
CA ASN A 138 -15.06 -4.28 -11.30
C ASN A 138 -14.37 -4.71 -9.99
N SER A 139 -13.10 -4.36 -9.77
CA SER A 139 -12.43 -4.70 -8.51
C SER A 139 -13.12 -4.01 -7.33
N ALA A 140 -13.39 -4.79 -6.27
CA ALA A 140 -14.00 -4.29 -5.04
C ALA A 140 -13.01 -3.43 -4.26
N LYS A 141 -13.42 -2.22 -3.90
CA LYS A 141 -12.57 -1.21 -3.25
C LYS A 141 -13.22 -0.63 -2.01
N ASP A 142 -12.41 -0.20 -1.07
CA ASP A 142 -12.84 0.57 0.10
C ASP A 142 -13.10 2.06 -0.27
N ALA A 143 -13.56 2.84 0.71
CA ALA A 143 -13.84 4.26 0.53
C ALA A 143 -12.60 5.10 0.13
N SER A 144 -11.40 4.60 0.41
CA SER A 144 -10.13 5.22 0.01
C SER A 144 -9.62 4.74 -1.36
N GLY A 145 -10.40 3.94 -2.08
CA GLY A 145 -10.04 3.38 -3.39
C GLY A 145 -9.06 2.21 -3.34
N ARG A 146 -8.72 1.68 -2.16
CA ARG A 146 -7.85 0.52 -1.99
C ARG A 146 -8.65 -0.77 -2.15
N LEU A 147 -7.99 -1.85 -2.60
CA LEU A 147 -8.63 -3.16 -2.72
C LEU A 147 -9.21 -3.62 -1.37
N LEU A 148 -10.39 -4.23 -1.40
CA LEU A 148 -10.88 -4.99 -0.26
C LEU A 148 -10.03 -6.25 -0.09
N CYS A 149 -9.63 -6.50 1.16
CA CYS A 149 -8.77 -7.62 1.54
C CYS A 149 -9.43 -8.49 2.61
N GLY A 150 -9.51 -9.79 2.36
CA GLY A 150 -9.92 -10.78 3.34
C GLY A 150 -8.73 -11.57 3.88
N ALA A 151 -8.76 -11.91 5.18
CA ALA A 151 -7.77 -12.78 5.80
C ALA A 151 -8.40 -13.98 6.48
N ALA A 152 -7.80 -15.15 6.25
CA ALA A 152 -8.27 -16.40 6.86
C ALA A 152 -7.68 -16.59 8.26
N VAL A 153 -8.52 -16.98 9.22
CA VAL A 153 -8.14 -17.41 10.57
C VAL A 153 -8.70 -18.81 10.84
N GLY A 154 -8.09 -19.54 11.76
CA GLY A 154 -8.62 -20.83 12.23
C GLY A 154 -9.50 -20.68 13.46
N VAL A 155 -9.57 -21.76 14.25
CA VAL A 155 -10.23 -21.81 15.57
C VAL A 155 -9.21 -22.03 16.70
N SER A 156 -7.92 -21.82 16.41
CA SER A 156 -6.82 -21.96 17.37
C SER A 156 -6.81 -20.81 18.39
N HIS A 157 -6.02 -20.97 19.45
CA HIS A 157 -5.92 -19.97 20.53
C HIS A 157 -5.31 -18.63 20.08
N ASP A 158 -4.48 -18.61 19.04
CA ASP A 158 -3.83 -17.41 18.51
C ASP A 158 -4.74 -16.44 17.75
N VAL A 159 -6.01 -16.81 17.55
CA VAL A 159 -6.99 -16.00 16.79
C VAL A 159 -7.18 -14.61 17.41
N PHE A 160 -7.16 -14.51 18.75
CA PHE A 160 -7.37 -13.24 19.46
C PHE A 160 -6.16 -12.31 19.45
N ASP A 161 -4.97 -12.83 19.17
CA ASP A 161 -3.76 -12.01 18.90
C ASP A 161 -3.65 -11.67 17.42
N ARG A 162 -4.10 -12.58 16.55
CA ARG A 162 -4.04 -12.45 15.10
C ARG A 162 -5.01 -11.41 14.55
N ILE A 163 -6.27 -11.44 14.98
CA ILE A 163 -7.29 -10.48 14.49
C ILE A 163 -6.91 -9.01 14.74
N PRO A 164 -6.44 -8.58 15.92
CA PRO A 164 -5.98 -7.22 16.12
C PRO A 164 -4.86 -6.79 15.17
N ALA A 165 -3.88 -7.67 14.92
CA ALA A 165 -2.80 -7.39 13.99
C ALA A 165 -3.30 -7.23 12.54
N LEU A 166 -4.26 -8.05 12.12
CA LEU A 166 -4.89 -7.95 10.80
C LEU A 166 -5.74 -6.69 10.66
N ILE A 167 -6.48 -6.29 11.71
CA ILE A 167 -7.24 -5.04 11.76
C ILE A 167 -6.29 -3.84 11.64
N ALA A 168 -5.18 -3.84 12.38
CA ALA A 168 -4.18 -2.78 12.31
C ALA A 168 -3.54 -2.67 10.91
N ALA A 169 -3.41 -3.79 10.19
CA ALA A 169 -2.96 -3.83 8.80
C ALA A 169 -4.07 -3.43 7.78
N GLY A 170 -5.29 -3.17 8.24
CA GLY A 170 -6.39 -2.70 7.39
C GLY A 170 -7.20 -3.80 6.71
N VAL A 171 -7.27 -5.00 7.27
CA VAL A 171 -8.13 -6.07 6.74
C VAL A 171 -9.60 -5.65 6.75
N ASP A 172 -10.33 -5.96 5.69
CA ASP A 172 -11.76 -5.63 5.59
C ASP A 172 -12.65 -6.77 6.08
N ILE A 173 -12.22 -8.02 5.85
CA ILE A 173 -13.04 -9.22 6.13
C ILE A 173 -12.16 -10.28 6.78
N ILE A 174 -12.64 -10.89 7.86
CA ILE A 174 -12.06 -12.09 8.46
C ILE A 174 -12.88 -13.29 8.02
N CYS A 175 -12.21 -14.30 7.48
CA CYS A 175 -12.81 -15.58 7.10
C CYS A 175 -12.37 -16.66 8.07
N ILE A 176 -13.31 -17.34 8.73
CA ILE A 176 -13.03 -18.50 9.60
C ILE A 176 -12.94 -19.73 8.71
N ASP A 177 -11.70 -20.12 8.42
CA ASP A 177 -11.38 -21.24 7.51
C ASP A 177 -11.16 -22.53 8.30
N THR A 178 -12.13 -23.45 8.22
CA THR A 178 -12.12 -24.75 8.90
C THR A 178 -12.65 -25.85 7.98
N ALA A 179 -12.33 -27.11 8.31
CA ALA A 179 -12.81 -28.26 7.55
C ALA A 179 -14.33 -28.46 7.68
N HIS A 180 -14.91 -28.09 8.83
CA HIS A 180 -16.35 -28.18 9.10
C HIS A 180 -16.85 -26.90 9.78
N GLY A 181 -17.43 -26.01 8.99
CA GLY A 181 -17.96 -24.74 9.49
C GLY A 181 -19.08 -24.89 10.52
N HIS A 182 -19.92 -25.94 10.40
CA HIS A 182 -21.02 -26.20 11.32
C HIS A 182 -20.63 -27.11 12.52
N SER A 183 -19.43 -26.89 13.07
CA SER A 183 -19.03 -27.53 14.32
C SER A 183 -19.28 -26.64 15.52
N VAL A 184 -19.56 -27.23 16.68
CA VAL A 184 -19.79 -26.48 17.94
C VAL A 184 -18.60 -25.56 18.27
N GLY A 185 -17.37 -26.04 17.98
CA GLY A 185 -16.15 -25.24 18.19
C GLY A 185 -16.11 -23.97 17.34
N VAL A 186 -16.52 -24.09 16.07
CA VAL A 186 -16.60 -22.92 15.15
C VAL A 186 -17.67 -21.94 15.61
N LEU A 187 -18.87 -22.44 15.94
CA LEU A 187 -19.97 -21.57 16.40
C LEU A 187 -19.58 -20.79 17.65
N ARG A 188 -19.00 -21.45 18.66
CA ARG A 188 -18.47 -20.77 19.85
C ARG A 188 -17.37 -19.75 19.54
N GLN A 189 -16.52 -20.05 18.57
CA GLN A 189 -15.46 -19.11 18.15
C GLN A 189 -16.04 -17.87 17.47
N ILE A 190 -17.06 -18.04 16.62
CA ILE A 190 -17.79 -16.92 16.00
C ILE A 190 -18.38 -16.00 17.06
N GLU A 191 -19.07 -16.58 18.06
CA GLU A 191 -19.67 -15.81 19.17
C GLU A 191 -18.61 -14.99 19.92
N LYS A 192 -17.47 -15.61 20.26
CA LYS A 192 -16.36 -14.93 20.95
C LYS A 192 -15.74 -13.82 20.09
N ILE A 193 -15.47 -14.08 18.81
CA ILE A 193 -14.91 -13.08 17.90
C ILE A 193 -15.88 -11.91 17.76
N ARG A 194 -17.17 -12.18 17.58
CA ARG A 194 -18.20 -11.13 17.47
C ARG A 194 -18.32 -10.30 18.73
N ALA A 195 -18.24 -10.92 19.90
CA ALA A 195 -18.26 -10.22 21.19
C ALA A 195 -17.02 -9.33 21.39
N THR A 196 -15.84 -9.79 20.97
CA THR A 196 -14.57 -9.08 21.16
C THR A 196 -14.34 -8.01 20.08
N PHE A 197 -14.74 -8.29 18.84
CA PHE A 197 -14.51 -7.45 17.66
C PHE A 197 -15.84 -7.17 16.93
N PRO A 198 -16.76 -6.38 17.49
CA PRO A 198 -18.12 -6.22 16.97
C PRO A 198 -18.18 -5.65 15.56
N ASN A 199 -17.19 -4.81 15.16
CA ASN A 199 -17.16 -4.10 13.88
C ASN A 199 -16.49 -4.88 12.76
N VAL A 200 -15.86 -6.04 13.05
CA VAL A 200 -15.20 -6.86 12.03
C VAL A 200 -16.22 -7.57 11.16
N GLN A 201 -16.05 -7.50 9.84
CA GLN A 201 -16.83 -8.33 8.92
C GLN A 201 -16.35 -9.78 9.01
N LEU A 202 -17.28 -10.72 9.23
CA LEU A 202 -16.98 -12.14 9.36
C LEU A 202 -17.67 -12.96 8.26
N ILE A 203 -16.91 -13.91 7.72
CA ILE A 203 -17.38 -15.01 6.89
C ILE A 203 -17.00 -16.32 7.62
N ALA A 204 -17.94 -17.26 7.70
CA ALA A 204 -17.71 -18.58 8.29
C ALA A 204 -18.40 -19.67 7.47
#